data_b2538fac413a16c73263ab0a9f06570d
#
_entry.id   b2538fac413a16c73263ab0a9f06570d
#
_cell.length_a   1.000
_cell.length_b   1.000
_cell.length_c   1.000
_cell.angle_alpha   90.00
_cell.angle_beta   90.00
_cell.angle_gamma   90.00
#
_symmetry.space_group_name_H-M   'P 1'
#
loop_
_entity.id
_entity.type
_entity.pdbx_description
1 polymer ?
#
loop_
_entity_poly.entity_id
_entity_poly.type
_entity_poly.pdbx_seq_one_letter_code
_entity_poly.pdbx_strand_id
1 'polypeptide(L)'
;MKQRITVLGSTGSVGTNTLDVVARHPDRFEVFALSAASQVDAMLAQCARFKPRYAVMAQPETARALADKVKAEGLATEVLSGAAAIEGVAAHEQVDAVMAAIVGAAGLGPCLAAARAGKRLLLANKEALVVGAEVFLAAVREGGARLLPIDSEHSAIFQSLPEDPARWPAAVDKIVLTASGGPFRTRSPETLHEVTPEQACAHPNWAMGRKISVDSATMMNKALEVIEARYLFGLAPAQIEVVIHPQSIIHSMVQYRDASVVAQLGTPDMRVPIAYGLAWPERIESGSARLDFATLTAMTFEAPDPVRFPGLALAWQALEAAPGTTAVLNAANELAVEAFLARRIRFDQIHHTNLATLAAVPASNPATLDDLLALDARAREAARQAIGRLRQSVG
;
A
#
# COMPACT_ATOMS: atom_id res chain seq x y z
N MET A 1 -0.93 16.84 -25.18
CA MET A 1 -2.09 17.02 -24.25
C MET A 1 -1.61 16.71 -22.85
N LYS A 2 -2.17 17.37 -21.82
CA LYS A 2 -1.85 17.02 -20.44
C LYS A 2 -2.49 15.68 -20.08
N GLN A 3 -1.80 14.88 -19.26
CA GLN A 3 -2.34 13.65 -18.72
C GLN A 3 -3.32 13.97 -17.58
N ARG A 4 -4.54 13.43 -17.64
CA ARG A 4 -5.59 13.63 -16.64
C ARG A 4 -5.53 12.56 -15.56
N ILE A 5 -5.42 12.99 -14.32
CA ILE A 5 -5.16 12.12 -13.18
C ILE A 5 -6.32 12.17 -12.19
N THR A 6 -6.82 11.01 -11.79
CA THR A 6 -7.66 10.83 -10.61
C THR A 6 -6.79 10.42 -9.43
N VAL A 7 -6.91 11.12 -8.29
CA VAL A 7 -6.18 10.78 -7.06
C VAL A 7 -7.16 10.27 -6.01
N LEU A 8 -7.14 8.97 -5.79
CA LEU A 8 -7.95 8.29 -4.78
C LEU A 8 -7.23 8.36 -3.43
N GLY A 9 -7.90 8.88 -2.39
CA GLY A 9 -7.27 9.11 -1.09
C GLY A 9 -6.36 10.35 -1.07
N SER A 10 -6.76 11.42 -1.74
CA SER A 10 -5.95 12.61 -2.01
C SER A 10 -5.48 13.36 -0.75
N THR A 11 -6.19 13.24 0.36
CA THR A 11 -5.86 13.88 1.64
C THR A 11 -4.92 13.07 2.51
N GLY A 12 -4.61 11.82 2.12
CA GLY A 12 -3.62 10.99 2.77
C GLY A 12 -2.18 11.33 2.37
N SER A 13 -1.20 10.68 3.01
CA SER A 13 0.23 10.95 2.77
C SER A 13 0.63 10.77 1.30
N VAL A 14 0.29 9.65 0.67
CA VAL A 14 0.61 9.40 -0.75
C VAL A 14 -0.16 10.37 -1.66
N GLY A 15 -1.44 10.63 -1.35
CA GLY A 15 -2.25 11.57 -2.12
C GLY A 15 -1.69 12.98 -2.12
N THR A 16 -1.28 13.50 -0.96
CA THR A 16 -0.66 14.83 -0.85
C THR A 16 0.69 14.92 -1.55
N ASN A 17 1.52 13.87 -1.45
CA ASN A 17 2.78 13.77 -2.20
C ASN A 17 2.54 13.69 -3.71
N THR A 18 1.48 13.00 -4.14
CA THR A 18 1.09 12.96 -5.56
C THR A 18 0.74 14.36 -6.07
N LEU A 19 -0.06 15.09 -5.31
CA LEU A 19 -0.44 16.45 -5.66
C LEU A 19 0.74 17.43 -5.62
N ASP A 20 1.75 17.22 -4.75
CA ASP A 20 2.98 17.99 -4.78
C ASP A 20 3.76 17.76 -6.08
N VAL A 21 3.94 16.50 -6.51
CA VAL A 21 4.60 16.18 -7.79
C VAL A 21 3.81 16.75 -8.97
N VAL A 22 2.50 16.59 -9.00
CA VAL A 22 1.62 17.13 -10.07
C VAL A 22 1.75 18.65 -10.16
N ALA A 23 1.79 19.35 -9.01
CA ALA A 23 1.93 20.79 -8.98
C ALA A 23 3.27 21.32 -9.53
N ARG A 24 4.31 20.49 -9.53
CA ARG A 24 5.65 20.82 -10.11
C ARG A 24 5.65 20.72 -11.63
N HIS A 25 4.71 19.98 -12.22
CA HIS A 25 4.63 19.71 -13.65
C HIS A 25 3.26 20.09 -14.25
N PRO A 26 2.84 21.37 -14.13
CA PRO A 26 1.52 21.81 -14.57
C PRO A 26 1.34 21.79 -16.09
N ASP A 27 2.41 21.68 -16.84
CA ASP A 27 2.45 21.50 -18.29
C ASP A 27 2.14 20.05 -18.71
N ARG A 28 2.42 19.07 -17.83
CA ARG A 28 2.28 17.64 -18.12
C ARG A 28 1.01 17.03 -17.54
N PHE A 29 0.55 17.48 -16.38
CA PHE A 29 -0.52 16.86 -15.61
C PHE A 29 -1.68 17.82 -15.32
N GLU A 30 -2.87 17.23 -15.22
CA GLU A 30 -4.11 17.89 -14.81
C GLU A 30 -4.84 16.98 -13.82
N VAL A 31 -5.28 17.52 -12.70
CA VAL A 31 -6.10 16.77 -11.72
C VAL A 31 -7.53 16.74 -12.21
N PHE A 32 -8.02 15.58 -12.58
CA PHE A 32 -9.39 15.37 -13.04
C PHE A 32 -10.36 15.16 -11.89
N ALA A 33 -10.01 14.28 -10.94
CA ALA A 33 -10.85 14.01 -9.78
C ALA A 33 -10.01 13.73 -8.53
N LEU A 34 -10.59 14.02 -7.38
CA LEU A 34 -10.04 13.76 -6.05
C LEU A 34 -11.03 12.94 -5.24
N SER A 35 -10.55 12.03 -4.37
CA SER A 35 -11.41 11.41 -3.37
C SER A 35 -10.80 11.44 -1.98
N ALA A 36 -11.65 11.55 -0.95
CA ALA A 36 -11.27 11.47 0.45
C ALA A 36 -12.37 10.85 1.31
N ALA A 37 -12.03 10.41 2.53
CA ALA A 37 -13.00 9.85 3.46
C ALA A 37 -13.73 10.95 4.25
N SER A 38 -13.00 11.72 5.09
CA SER A 38 -13.59 12.62 6.09
C SER A 38 -12.97 14.03 6.14
N GLN A 39 -11.84 14.27 5.51
CA GLN A 39 -11.05 15.49 5.60
C GLN A 39 -11.61 16.60 4.69
N VAL A 40 -12.75 17.21 5.08
CA VAL A 40 -13.49 18.18 4.27
C VAL A 40 -12.64 19.43 3.97
N ASP A 41 -11.98 20.02 4.98
CA ASP A 41 -11.22 21.26 4.79
C ASP A 41 -9.97 21.05 3.92
N ALA A 42 -9.29 19.92 4.10
CA ALA A 42 -8.16 19.55 3.24
C ALA A 42 -8.61 19.33 1.78
N MET A 43 -9.76 18.69 1.57
CA MET A 43 -10.33 18.49 0.24
C MET A 43 -10.72 19.84 -0.40
N LEU A 44 -11.34 20.76 0.36
CA LEU A 44 -11.68 22.10 -0.13
C LEU A 44 -10.41 22.86 -0.60
N ALA A 45 -9.35 22.85 0.21
CA ALA A 45 -8.07 23.47 -0.17
C ALA A 45 -7.48 22.84 -1.45
N GLN A 46 -7.60 21.52 -1.62
CA GLN A 46 -7.19 20.84 -2.84
C GLN A 46 -8.07 21.25 -4.03
N CYS A 47 -9.40 21.37 -3.87
CA CYS A 47 -10.31 21.83 -4.90
C CYS A 47 -9.98 23.28 -5.35
N ALA A 48 -9.71 24.18 -4.42
CA ALA A 48 -9.33 25.55 -4.72
C ALA A 48 -8.02 25.62 -5.53
N ARG A 49 -7.02 24.80 -5.16
CA ARG A 49 -5.70 24.80 -5.77
C ARG A 49 -5.68 24.12 -7.14
N PHE A 50 -6.26 22.92 -7.25
CA PHE A 50 -6.14 22.06 -8.44
C PHE A 50 -7.34 22.12 -9.37
N LYS A 51 -8.46 22.68 -8.92
CA LYS A 51 -9.71 22.88 -9.68
C LYS A 51 -10.15 21.59 -10.40
N PRO A 52 -10.24 20.44 -9.68
CA PRO A 52 -10.68 19.19 -10.30
C PRO A 52 -12.12 19.32 -10.78
N ARG A 53 -12.49 18.54 -11.78
CA ARG A 53 -13.87 18.43 -12.22
C ARG A 53 -14.76 17.81 -11.14
N TYR A 54 -14.25 16.77 -10.45
CA TYR A 54 -14.98 16.06 -9.40
C TYR A 54 -14.20 16.00 -8.10
N ALA A 55 -14.92 16.13 -6.98
CA ALA A 55 -14.45 15.81 -5.64
C ALA A 55 -15.41 14.82 -4.99
N VAL A 56 -14.91 13.65 -4.59
CA VAL A 56 -15.75 12.56 -4.06
C VAL A 56 -15.44 12.35 -2.59
N MET A 57 -16.45 12.45 -1.73
CA MET A 57 -16.33 12.08 -0.32
C MET A 57 -16.95 10.71 -0.08
N ALA A 58 -16.32 9.90 0.77
CA ALA A 58 -16.81 8.56 1.05
C ALA A 58 -18.20 8.53 1.72
N GLN A 59 -18.51 9.55 2.52
CA GLN A 59 -19.76 9.62 3.28
C GLN A 59 -20.65 10.79 2.79
N PRO A 60 -21.99 10.59 2.74
CA PRO A 60 -22.92 11.63 2.28
C PRO A 60 -22.86 12.92 3.11
N GLU A 61 -22.62 12.81 4.41
CA GLU A 61 -22.56 13.95 5.33
C GLU A 61 -21.36 14.85 5.03
N THR A 62 -20.19 14.24 4.83
CA THR A 62 -18.96 14.98 4.47
C THR A 62 -19.04 15.53 3.05
N ALA A 63 -19.74 14.86 2.14
CA ALA A 63 -19.98 15.36 0.78
C ALA A 63 -20.87 16.62 0.79
N ARG A 64 -21.95 16.63 1.59
CA ARG A 64 -22.81 17.82 1.73
C ARG A 64 -22.02 19.00 2.31
N ALA A 65 -21.24 18.75 3.39
CA ALA A 65 -20.42 19.78 3.99
C ALA A 65 -19.38 20.36 3.01
N LEU A 66 -18.79 19.51 2.16
CA LEU A 66 -17.87 19.97 1.11
C LEU A 66 -18.61 20.76 0.02
N ALA A 67 -19.78 20.29 -0.43
CA ALA A 67 -20.56 20.97 -1.48
C ALA A 67 -20.95 22.38 -1.09
N ASP A 68 -21.38 22.57 0.17
CA ASP A 68 -21.71 23.91 0.69
C ASP A 68 -20.49 24.84 0.67
N LYS A 69 -19.33 24.36 1.06
CA LYS A 69 -18.07 25.13 1.05
C LYS A 69 -17.59 25.45 -0.37
N VAL A 70 -17.61 24.46 -1.27
CA VAL A 70 -17.26 24.61 -2.70
C VAL A 70 -18.15 25.68 -3.35
N LYS A 71 -19.45 25.65 -3.07
CA LYS A 71 -20.41 26.67 -3.54
C LYS A 71 -20.13 28.04 -2.95
N ALA A 72 -19.83 28.13 -1.66
CA ALA A 72 -19.54 29.40 -0.98
C ALA A 72 -18.26 30.07 -1.54
N GLU A 73 -17.27 29.26 -1.94
CA GLU A 73 -16.03 29.74 -2.58
C GLU A 73 -16.15 29.95 -4.11
N GLY A 74 -17.32 29.68 -4.70
CA GLY A 74 -17.56 29.88 -6.14
C GLY A 74 -16.73 28.90 -7.02
N LEU A 75 -16.33 27.75 -6.50
CA LEU A 75 -15.57 26.74 -7.26
C LEU A 75 -16.50 25.96 -8.19
N ALA A 76 -15.98 25.60 -9.37
CA ALA A 76 -16.73 24.84 -10.39
C ALA A 76 -16.69 23.32 -10.16
N THR A 77 -16.02 22.82 -9.11
CA THR A 77 -15.89 21.41 -8.81
C THR A 77 -17.24 20.81 -8.43
N GLU A 78 -17.63 19.72 -9.09
CA GLU A 78 -18.80 18.93 -8.73
C GLU A 78 -18.49 17.98 -7.58
N VAL A 79 -19.31 18.00 -6.52
CA VAL A 79 -19.12 17.17 -5.34
C VAL A 79 -20.02 15.94 -5.40
N LEU A 80 -19.43 14.76 -5.31
CA LEU A 80 -20.10 13.46 -5.33
C LEU A 80 -19.88 12.72 -4.02
N SER A 81 -20.60 11.61 -3.79
CA SER A 81 -20.44 10.79 -2.58
C SER A 81 -20.60 9.30 -2.82
N GLY A 82 -19.92 8.53 -1.97
CA GLY A 82 -20.08 7.09 -1.86
C GLY A 82 -19.17 6.28 -2.79
N ALA A 83 -19.17 4.95 -2.57
CA ALA A 83 -18.27 4.01 -3.24
C ALA A 83 -18.46 4.00 -4.77
N ALA A 84 -19.71 3.98 -5.24
CA ALA A 84 -20.01 3.99 -6.67
C ALA A 84 -19.47 5.25 -7.38
N ALA A 85 -19.51 6.41 -6.72
CA ALA A 85 -18.94 7.64 -7.28
C ALA A 85 -17.40 7.57 -7.33
N ILE A 86 -16.75 6.99 -6.30
CA ILE A 86 -15.29 6.78 -6.30
C ILE A 86 -14.87 5.84 -7.44
N GLU A 87 -15.61 4.73 -7.64
CA GLU A 87 -15.38 3.81 -8.76
C GLU A 87 -15.62 4.50 -10.11
N GLY A 88 -16.69 5.30 -10.22
CA GLY A 88 -17.01 6.06 -11.43
C GLY A 88 -15.92 7.03 -11.84
N VAL A 89 -15.33 7.80 -10.92
CA VAL A 89 -14.22 8.71 -11.23
C VAL A 89 -12.91 7.99 -11.49
N ALA A 90 -12.72 6.78 -10.95
CA ALA A 90 -11.56 5.92 -11.24
C ALA A 90 -11.63 5.33 -12.66
N ALA A 91 -12.81 4.97 -13.12
CA ALA A 91 -13.04 4.37 -14.44
C ALA A 91 -13.37 5.40 -15.54
N HIS A 92 -13.50 6.69 -15.23
CA HIS A 92 -14.00 7.70 -16.13
C HIS A 92 -13.22 7.77 -17.45
N GLU A 93 -13.92 7.88 -18.58
CA GLU A 93 -13.33 7.84 -19.94
C GLU A 93 -12.23 8.88 -20.16
N GLN A 94 -12.38 10.07 -19.59
CA GLN A 94 -11.43 11.17 -19.72
C GLN A 94 -10.19 11.05 -18.83
N VAL A 95 -10.09 10.01 -18.00
CA VAL A 95 -8.95 9.80 -17.08
C VAL A 95 -7.92 8.93 -17.77
N ASP A 96 -6.66 9.35 -17.73
CA ASP A 96 -5.53 8.61 -18.27
C ASP A 96 -4.85 7.75 -17.20
N ALA A 97 -4.72 8.29 -15.98
CA ALA A 97 -4.07 7.61 -14.88
C ALA A 97 -4.81 7.77 -13.55
N VAL A 98 -4.73 6.74 -12.71
CA VAL A 98 -5.34 6.71 -11.38
C VAL A 98 -4.27 6.44 -10.34
N MET A 99 -4.09 7.36 -9.39
CA MET A 99 -3.32 7.12 -8.19
C MET A 99 -4.21 6.44 -7.14
N ALA A 100 -3.98 5.17 -6.88
CA ALA A 100 -4.76 4.36 -5.94
C ALA A 100 -4.11 4.39 -4.55
N ALA A 101 -4.50 5.36 -3.71
CA ALA A 101 -3.94 5.59 -2.38
C ALA A 101 -4.99 5.52 -1.25
N ILE A 102 -6.11 4.83 -1.48
CA ILE A 102 -7.06 4.49 -0.42
C ILE A 102 -6.48 3.33 0.39
N VAL A 103 -6.40 3.48 1.70
CA VAL A 103 -5.79 2.47 2.60
C VAL A 103 -6.75 1.30 2.84
N GLY A 104 -6.22 0.10 2.92
CA GLY A 104 -6.97 -1.12 3.27
C GLY A 104 -7.80 -1.69 2.13
N ALA A 105 -8.61 -2.72 2.44
CA ALA A 105 -9.44 -3.43 1.48
C ALA A 105 -10.48 -2.53 0.77
N ALA A 106 -10.85 -1.38 1.36
CA ALA A 106 -11.77 -0.41 0.74
C ALA A 106 -11.29 0.16 -0.60
N GLY A 107 -9.98 0.10 -0.88
CA GLY A 107 -9.42 0.51 -2.15
C GLY A 107 -9.60 -0.49 -3.29
N LEU A 108 -10.01 -1.73 -3.02
CA LEU A 108 -10.07 -2.80 -4.03
C LEU A 108 -11.12 -2.51 -5.13
N GLY A 109 -12.34 -2.09 -4.78
CA GLY A 109 -13.40 -1.77 -5.74
C GLY A 109 -12.96 -0.71 -6.76
N PRO A 110 -12.51 0.48 -6.34
CA PRO A 110 -11.99 1.50 -7.25
C PRO A 110 -10.78 1.06 -8.08
N CYS A 111 -9.87 0.22 -7.53
CA CYS A 111 -8.75 -0.35 -8.28
C CYS A 111 -9.25 -1.28 -9.39
N LEU A 112 -10.24 -2.15 -9.11
CA LEU A 112 -10.87 -3.01 -10.10
C LEU A 112 -11.57 -2.21 -11.20
N ALA A 113 -12.28 -1.14 -10.83
CA ALA A 113 -12.96 -0.25 -11.79
C ALA A 113 -11.94 0.41 -12.75
N ALA A 114 -10.84 0.95 -12.20
CA ALA A 114 -9.76 1.53 -12.99
C ALA A 114 -9.08 0.49 -13.89
N ALA A 115 -8.82 -0.72 -13.38
CA ALA A 115 -8.19 -1.81 -14.10
C ALA A 115 -9.05 -2.25 -15.30
N ARG A 116 -10.35 -2.52 -15.07
CA ARG A 116 -11.31 -2.88 -16.13
C ARG A 116 -11.46 -1.81 -17.22
N ALA A 117 -11.31 -0.53 -16.82
CA ALA A 117 -11.35 0.60 -17.75
C ALA A 117 -10.01 0.85 -18.49
N GLY A 118 -9.02 -0.02 -18.33
CA GLY A 118 -7.75 0.05 -19.06
C GLY A 118 -6.85 1.21 -18.64
N LYS A 119 -6.99 1.74 -17.42
CA LYS A 119 -6.24 2.92 -16.98
C LYS A 119 -4.79 2.58 -16.63
N ARG A 120 -3.91 3.58 -16.70
CA ARG A 120 -2.63 3.52 -15.99
C ARG A 120 -2.91 3.60 -14.50
N LEU A 121 -2.69 2.50 -13.79
CA LEU A 121 -2.98 2.37 -12.37
C LEU A 121 -1.68 2.44 -11.56
N LEU A 122 -1.53 3.53 -10.82
CA LEU A 122 -0.42 3.80 -9.91
C LEU A 122 -0.80 3.23 -8.54
N LEU A 123 -0.34 2.02 -8.25
CA LEU A 123 -0.80 1.25 -7.09
C LEU A 123 0.04 1.58 -5.86
N ALA A 124 -0.53 2.36 -4.95
CA ALA A 124 0.00 2.61 -3.60
C ALA A 124 -0.76 1.84 -2.51
N ASN A 125 -1.91 1.27 -2.85
CA ASN A 125 -2.71 0.41 -1.98
C ASN A 125 -2.30 -1.05 -2.19
N LYS A 126 -1.35 -1.54 -1.39
CA LYS A 126 -0.89 -2.94 -1.46
C LYS A 126 -1.99 -3.94 -1.11
N GLU A 127 -2.91 -3.55 -0.25
CA GLU A 127 -4.01 -4.40 0.18
C GLU A 127 -4.93 -4.80 -0.99
N ALA A 128 -5.03 -3.98 -2.03
CA ALA A 128 -5.78 -4.32 -3.23
C ALA A 128 -5.22 -5.58 -3.93
N LEU A 129 -3.89 -5.76 -3.98
CA LEU A 129 -3.26 -6.98 -4.48
C LEU A 129 -3.29 -8.10 -3.46
N VAL A 130 -3.02 -7.82 -2.18
CA VAL A 130 -3.03 -8.83 -1.12
C VAL A 130 -4.41 -9.49 -0.98
N VAL A 131 -5.49 -8.70 -1.05
CA VAL A 131 -6.87 -9.18 -0.99
C VAL A 131 -7.36 -9.67 -2.34
N GLY A 132 -7.14 -8.87 -3.40
CA GLY A 132 -7.66 -9.11 -4.74
C GLY A 132 -6.94 -10.19 -5.52
N ALA A 133 -5.64 -10.37 -5.28
CA ALA A 133 -4.81 -11.42 -5.88
C ALA A 133 -5.11 -11.64 -7.38
N GLU A 134 -5.45 -12.87 -7.77
CA GLU A 134 -5.72 -13.23 -9.17
C GLU A 134 -6.98 -12.53 -9.74
N VAL A 135 -7.98 -12.25 -8.91
CA VAL A 135 -9.18 -11.50 -9.36
C VAL A 135 -8.81 -10.11 -9.86
N PHE A 136 -7.92 -9.44 -9.12
CA PHE A 136 -7.42 -8.12 -9.51
C PHE A 136 -6.52 -8.19 -10.75
N LEU A 137 -5.60 -9.16 -10.81
CA LEU A 137 -4.72 -9.34 -11.97
C LEU A 137 -5.49 -9.76 -13.22
N ALA A 138 -6.56 -10.54 -13.09
CA ALA A 138 -7.46 -10.84 -14.21
C ALA A 138 -8.09 -9.56 -14.76
N ALA A 139 -8.61 -8.68 -13.90
CA ALA A 139 -9.16 -7.39 -14.31
C ALA A 139 -8.11 -6.49 -15.00
N VAL A 140 -6.87 -6.50 -14.54
CA VAL A 140 -5.76 -5.77 -15.17
C VAL A 140 -5.49 -6.30 -16.59
N ARG A 141 -5.43 -7.64 -16.75
CA ARG A 141 -5.18 -8.27 -18.06
C ARG A 141 -6.34 -8.02 -19.04
N GLU A 142 -7.57 -8.23 -18.59
CA GLU A 142 -8.79 -8.10 -19.41
C GLU A 142 -9.04 -6.67 -19.86
N GLY A 143 -8.82 -5.69 -18.96
CA GLY A 143 -8.96 -4.28 -19.27
C GLY A 143 -7.79 -3.69 -20.06
N GLY A 144 -6.66 -4.42 -20.16
CA GLY A 144 -5.44 -3.88 -20.76
C GLY A 144 -4.81 -2.76 -19.94
N ALA A 145 -5.07 -2.73 -18.64
CA ALA A 145 -4.55 -1.69 -17.75
C ALA A 145 -3.03 -1.83 -17.55
N ARG A 146 -2.37 -0.71 -17.35
CA ARG A 146 -0.96 -0.67 -16.99
C ARG A 146 -0.81 -0.50 -15.48
N LEU A 147 -0.39 -1.56 -14.78
CA LEU A 147 -0.14 -1.52 -13.35
C LEU A 147 1.29 -1.08 -13.06
N LEU A 148 1.45 -0.03 -12.25
CA LEU A 148 2.75 0.52 -11.83
C LEU A 148 2.80 0.59 -10.29
N PRO A 149 3.80 -0.03 -9.64
CA PRO A 149 3.92 -0.01 -8.19
C PRO A 149 4.42 1.35 -7.68
N ILE A 150 3.80 1.84 -6.62
CA ILE A 150 4.17 3.10 -5.95
C ILE A 150 4.80 2.85 -4.58
N ASP A 151 4.52 1.70 -3.94
CA ASP A 151 5.27 1.32 -2.75
C ASP A 151 6.77 1.33 -3.06
N SER A 152 7.58 1.92 -2.18
CA SER A 152 8.99 2.26 -2.49
C SER A 152 9.82 1.05 -2.87
N GLU A 153 9.61 -0.07 -2.19
CA GLU A 153 10.31 -1.33 -2.40
C GLU A 153 9.94 -1.95 -3.75
N HIS A 154 8.65 -1.98 -4.07
CA HIS A 154 8.17 -2.53 -5.34
C HIS A 154 8.52 -1.64 -6.53
N SER A 155 8.46 -0.31 -6.34
CA SER A 155 8.96 0.64 -7.34
C SER A 155 10.46 0.44 -7.60
N ALA A 156 11.25 0.18 -6.55
CA ALA A 156 12.68 -0.10 -6.68
C ALA A 156 12.94 -1.38 -7.46
N ILE A 157 12.20 -2.47 -7.18
CA ILE A 157 12.27 -3.71 -7.96
C ILE A 157 11.90 -3.44 -9.42
N PHE A 158 10.77 -2.77 -9.66
CA PHE A 158 10.30 -2.46 -11.02
C PHE A 158 11.33 -1.63 -11.82
N GLN A 159 11.99 -0.67 -11.18
CA GLN A 159 13.06 0.13 -11.80
C GLN A 159 14.36 -0.64 -12.07
N SER A 160 14.55 -1.77 -11.39
CA SER A 160 15.74 -2.62 -11.48
C SER A 160 15.53 -3.83 -12.38
N LEU A 161 14.30 -4.10 -12.83
CA LEU A 161 13.95 -5.18 -13.74
C LEU A 161 14.18 -4.79 -15.22
N PRO A 162 14.37 -5.76 -16.13
CA PRO A 162 14.33 -5.51 -17.57
C PRO A 162 13.00 -4.88 -17.98
N GLU A 163 13.01 -3.98 -18.97
CA GLU A 163 11.80 -3.29 -19.46
C GLU A 163 10.73 -4.26 -19.97
N ASP A 164 11.15 -5.36 -20.61
CA ASP A 164 10.25 -6.39 -21.12
C ASP A 164 9.96 -7.46 -20.04
N PRO A 165 8.73 -7.51 -19.50
CA PRO A 165 8.35 -8.50 -18.50
C PRO A 165 8.50 -9.97 -18.96
N ALA A 166 8.42 -10.22 -20.27
CA ALA A 166 8.60 -11.57 -20.80
C ALA A 166 10.02 -12.13 -20.55
N ARG A 167 10.99 -11.27 -20.29
CA ARG A 167 12.38 -11.63 -19.99
C ARG A 167 12.61 -11.95 -18.50
N TRP A 168 11.72 -11.57 -17.60
CA TRP A 168 11.94 -11.74 -16.16
C TRP A 168 12.17 -13.20 -15.74
N PRO A 169 11.34 -14.19 -16.16
CA PRO A 169 11.54 -15.59 -15.77
C PRO A 169 12.88 -16.18 -16.19
N ALA A 170 13.46 -15.68 -17.30
CA ALA A 170 14.74 -16.15 -17.80
C ALA A 170 15.95 -15.44 -17.18
N ALA A 171 15.78 -14.18 -16.75
CA ALA A 171 16.89 -13.34 -16.31
C ALA A 171 17.01 -13.25 -14.78
N VAL A 172 15.87 -13.23 -14.07
CA VAL A 172 15.82 -12.97 -12.62
C VAL A 172 16.02 -14.30 -11.85
N ASP A 173 16.95 -14.30 -10.90
CA ASP A 173 17.11 -15.37 -9.92
C ASP A 173 16.15 -15.14 -8.74
N LYS A 174 16.25 -14.01 -8.07
CA LYS A 174 15.36 -13.60 -6.98
C LYS A 174 15.29 -12.09 -6.84
N ILE A 175 14.33 -11.62 -6.05
CA ILE A 175 14.28 -10.25 -5.55
C ILE A 175 14.58 -10.21 -4.06
N VAL A 176 15.16 -9.10 -3.62
CA VAL A 176 15.49 -8.86 -2.21
C VAL A 176 14.79 -7.57 -1.77
N LEU A 177 13.73 -7.74 -0.98
CA LEU A 177 13.01 -6.63 -0.37
C LEU A 177 13.77 -6.14 0.85
N THR A 178 14.07 -4.85 0.91
CA THR A 178 14.68 -4.25 2.11
C THR A 178 13.60 -3.81 3.09
N ALA A 179 13.93 -3.82 4.37
CA ALA A 179 13.09 -3.31 5.45
C ALA A 179 13.93 -2.46 6.40
N SER A 180 13.36 -1.41 7.02
CA SER A 180 14.06 -0.66 8.06
C SER A 180 14.29 -1.47 9.35
N GLY A 181 13.49 -2.52 9.56
CA GLY A 181 13.40 -3.28 10.80
C GLY A 181 12.52 -2.60 11.86
N GLY A 182 11.95 -1.44 11.56
CA GLY A 182 11.06 -0.70 12.44
C GLY A 182 11.72 -0.21 13.74
N PRO A 183 10.92 0.32 14.67
CA PRO A 183 11.44 0.88 15.93
C PRO A 183 11.98 -0.17 16.92
N PHE A 184 11.67 -1.46 16.71
CA PHE A 184 12.02 -2.53 17.64
C PHE A 184 13.09 -3.48 17.11
N ARG A 185 13.83 -3.07 16.08
CA ARG A 185 14.88 -3.88 15.43
C ARG A 185 15.89 -4.48 16.41
N THR A 186 16.25 -3.75 17.47
CA THR A 186 17.23 -4.17 18.49
C THR A 186 16.62 -4.48 19.84
N ARG A 187 15.27 -4.40 19.95
CA ARG A 187 14.58 -4.66 21.23
C ARG A 187 14.54 -6.16 21.52
N SER A 188 14.74 -6.54 22.81
CA SER A 188 14.61 -7.94 23.24
C SER A 188 13.18 -8.47 23.03
N PRO A 189 13.02 -9.66 22.41
CA PRO A 189 11.70 -10.22 22.12
C PRO A 189 10.82 -10.38 23.35
N GLU A 190 11.41 -10.70 24.52
CA GLU A 190 10.69 -10.92 25.79
C GLU A 190 9.99 -9.65 26.29
N THR A 191 10.44 -8.46 25.85
CA THR A 191 9.87 -7.17 26.25
C THR A 191 8.85 -6.60 25.27
N LEU A 192 8.57 -7.29 24.16
CA LEU A 192 7.64 -6.81 23.14
C LEU A 192 6.19 -6.70 23.65
N HIS A 193 5.83 -7.49 24.66
CA HIS A 193 4.50 -7.42 25.28
C HIS A 193 4.22 -6.09 26.01
N GLU A 194 5.27 -5.32 26.36
CA GLU A 194 5.17 -4.02 27.02
C GLU A 194 5.04 -2.84 26.07
N VAL A 195 5.17 -3.08 24.75
CA VAL A 195 5.18 -2.02 23.74
C VAL A 195 3.85 -1.27 23.69
N THR A 196 3.95 0.06 23.72
CA THR A 196 2.77 0.94 23.61
C THR A 196 2.49 1.33 22.15
N PRO A 197 1.25 1.75 21.85
CA PRO A 197 0.92 2.30 20.52
C PRO A 197 1.81 3.46 20.08
N GLU A 198 2.18 4.34 21.00
CA GLU A 198 3.04 5.49 20.72
C GLU A 198 4.45 5.06 20.31
N GLN A 199 5.02 4.07 21.03
CA GLN A 199 6.32 3.50 20.69
C GLN A 199 6.29 2.78 19.32
N ALA A 200 5.23 2.02 19.04
CA ALA A 200 5.09 1.34 17.76
C ALA A 200 4.90 2.31 16.57
N CYS A 201 4.31 3.49 16.82
CA CYS A 201 4.15 4.54 15.82
C CYS A 201 5.38 5.43 15.62
N ALA A 202 6.43 5.31 16.46
CA ALA A 202 7.65 6.10 16.36
C ALA A 202 8.66 5.48 15.38
N HIS A 203 8.34 5.53 14.07
CA HIS A 203 9.20 4.97 13.03
C HIS A 203 10.49 5.82 12.86
N PRO A 204 11.70 5.20 12.76
CA PRO A 204 12.97 5.95 12.75
C PRO A 204 13.18 6.81 11.50
N ASN A 205 12.69 6.39 10.33
CA ASN A 205 13.05 6.99 9.04
C ASN A 205 11.85 7.60 8.28
N TRP A 206 10.62 7.14 8.55
CA TRP A 206 9.43 7.50 7.78
C TRP A 206 8.34 8.13 8.65
N ALA A 207 7.76 9.23 8.18
CA ALA A 207 6.53 9.77 8.75
C ALA A 207 5.33 9.12 8.04
N MET A 208 4.68 8.18 8.72
CA MET A 208 3.61 7.35 8.15
C MET A 208 2.33 7.40 8.98
N GLY A 209 1.23 6.92 8.40
CA GLY A 209 -0.03 6.71 9.12
C GLY A 209 0.14 5.66 10.24
N ARG A 210 -0.72 5.73 11.27
CA ARG A 210 -0.61 4.87 12.46
C ARG A 210 -0.66 3.38 12.15
N LYS A 211 -1.54 2.93 11.24
CA LYS A 211 -1.68 1.51 10.85
C LYS A 211 -0.38 0.98 10.27
N ILE A 212 0.17 1.64 9.24
CA ILE A 212 1.38 1.18 8.57
C ILE A 212 2.62 1.29 9.49
N SER A 213 2.64 2.22 10.45
CA SER A 213 3.72 2.30 11.45
C SER A 213 3.75 1.07 12.36
N VAL A 214 2.57 0.59 12.83
CA VAL A 214 2.46 -0.65 13.59
C VAL A 214 2.83 -1.86 12.71
N ASP A 215 2.40 -1.90 11.46
CA ASP A 215 2.78 -2.95 10.51
C ASP A 215 4.30 -2.99 10.28
N SER A 216 4.96 -1.83 10.23
CA SER A 216 6.43 -1.77 10.17
C SER A 216 7.07 -2.29 11.44
N ALA A 217 6.53 -1.92 12.61
CA ALA A 217 7.04 -2.35 13.91
C ALA A 217 6.94 -3.87 14.13
N THR A 218 5.92 -4.52 13.56
CA THR A 218 5.72 -5.98 13.59
C THR A 218 6.35 -6.73 12.42
N MET A 219 6.90 -6.04 11.42
CA MET A 219 7.28 -6.54 10.09
C MET A 219 6.10 -7.09 9.27
N MET A 220 4.86 -6.89 9.70
CA MET A 220 3.68 -7.25 8.88
C MET A 220 3.58 -6.41 7.61
N ASN A 221 4.05 -5.15 7.63
CA ASN A 221 4.16 -4.37 6.39
C ASN A 221 4.99 -5.13 5.34
N LYS A 222 6.14 -5.66 5.75
CA LYS A 222 7.01 -6.44 4.86
C LYS A 222 6.39 -7.79 4.48
N ALA A 223 5.62 -8.42 5.37
CA ALA A 223 4.86 -9.62 5.03
C ALA A 223 3.82 -9.35 3.91
N LEU A 224 3.07 -8.24 4.01
CA LEU A 224 2.14 -7.83 2.95
C LEU A 224 2.87 -7.48 1.64
N GLU A 225 4.05 -6.89 1.73
CA GLU A 225 4.88 -6.58 0.57
C GLU A 225 5.45 -7.82 -0.13
N VAL A 226 5.79 -8.89 0.61
CA VAL A 226 6.16 -10.19 0.02
C VAL A 226 5.00 -10.73 -0.80
N ILE A 227 3.78 -10.65 -0.28
CA ILE A 227 2.57 -11.08 -1.00
C ILE A 227 2.34 -10.21 -2.24
N GLU A 228 2.43 -8.90 -2.11
CA GLU A 228 2.29 -7.97 -3.24
C GLU A 228 3.34 -8.24 -4.33
N ALA A 229 4.60 -8.42 -3.95
CA ALA A 229 5.70 -8.73 -4.89
C ALA A 229 5.46 -10.02 -5.68
N ARG A 230 4.93 -11.07 -5.03
CA ARG A 230 4.53 -12.32 -5.67
C ARG A 230 3.59 -12.07 -6.84
N TYR A 231 2.56 -11.25 -6.62
CA TYR A 231 1.54 -10.95 -7.63
C TYR A 231 2.01 -9.93 -8.67
N LEU A 232 2.73 -8.88 -8.27
CA LEU A 232 3.24 -7.86 -9.20
C LEU A 232 4.25 -8.41 -10.21
N PHE A 233 5.16 -9.27 -9.75
CA PHE A 233 6.30 -9.71 -10.55
C PHE A 233 6.18 -11.16 -11.02
N GLY A 234 5.15 -11.90 -10.62
CA GLY A 234 4.93 -13.28 -11.03
C GLY A 234 5.98 -14.28 -10.52
N LEU A 235 6.75 -13.92 -9.48
CA LEU A 235 7.82 -14.72 -8.92
C LEU A 235 7.26 -15.81 -7.98
N ALA A 236 7.96 -16.97 -7.91
CA ALA A 236 7.66 -17.96 -6.90
C ALA A 236 7.98 -17.43 -5.48
N PRO A 237 7.26 -17.85 -4.43
CA PRO A 237 7.54 -17.39 -3.06
C PRO A 237 9.00 -17.59 -2.64
N ALA A 238 9.65 -18.68 -3.05
CA ALA A 238 11.07 -18.98 -2.79
C ALA A 238 12.05 -18.01 -3.48
N GLN A 239 11.60 -17.21 -4.46
CA GLN A 239 12.40 -16.20 -5.14
C GLN A 239 12.31 -14.82 -4.49
N ILE A 240 11.60 -14.70 -3.35
CA ILE A 240 11.43 -13.43 -2.64
C ILE A 240 12.13 -13.55 -1.28
N GLU A 241 13.16 -12.74 -1.11
CA GLU A 241 13.96 -12.66 0.12
C GLU A 241 13.72 -11.32 0.81
N VAL A 242 13.87 -11.27 2.13
CA VAL A 242 13.77 -10.05 2.93
C VAL A 242 15.06 -9.86 3.71
N VAL A 243 15.60 -8.64 3.67
CA VAL A 243 16.73 -8.22 4.50
C VAL A 243 16.38 -6.91 5.24
N ILE A 244 16.92 -6.75 6.43
CA ILE A 244 16.84 -5.49 7.16
C ILE A 244 18.00 -4.60 6.71
N HIS A 245 17.66 -3.39 6.26
CA HIS A 245 18.58 -2.32 5.89
C HIS A 245 18.19 -1.05 6.66
N PRO A 246 18.77 -0.81 7.86
CA PRO A 246 18.28 0.23 8.77
C PRO A 246 18.33 1.65 8.21
N GLN A 247 19.28 1.93 7.30
CA GLN A 247 19.44 3.25 6.71
C GLN A 247 18.35 3.58 5.68
N SER A 248 17.64 2.57 5.15
CA SER A 248 16.57 2.72 4.15
C SER A 248 16.97 3.53 2.90
N ILE A 249 18.24 3.44 2.50
CA ILE A 249 18.79 4.11 1.32
C ILE A 249 18.64 3.22 0.09
N ILE A 250 18.95 1.92 0.22
CA ILE A 250 18.62 0.90 -0.77
C ILE A 250 17.18 0.50 -0.54
N HIS A 251 16.31 0.81 -1.50
CA HIS A 251 14.89 0.55 -1.36
C HIS A 251 14.51 -0.90 -1.69
N SER A 252 15.21 -1.57 -2.60
CA SER A 252 15.19 -3.03 -2.85
C SER A 252 16.15 -3.38 -3.98
N MET A 253 16.32 -4.69 -4.25
CA MET A 253 17.31 -5.20 -5.18
C MET A 253 16.75 -6.36 -6.00
N VAL A 254 17.29 -6.51 -7.22
CA VAL A 254 17.07 -7.67 -8.10
C VAL A 254 18.39 -8.41 -8.26
N GLN A 255 18.42 -9.69 -7.88
CA GLN A 255 19.53 -10.57 -8.18
C GLN A 255 19.23 -11.32 -9.49
N TYR A 256 20.19 -11.27 -10.40
CA TYR A 256 20.11 -11.93 -11.70
C TYR A 256 20.80 -13.30 -11.69
N ARG A 257 20.52 -14.12 -12.71
CA ARG A 257 21.10 -15.49 -12.83
C ARG A 257 22.61 -15.51 -13.02
N ASP A 258 23.21 -14.43 -13.49
CA ASP A 258 24.66 -14.24 -13.59
C ASP A 258 25.30 -13.82 -12.26
N ALA A 259 24.54 -13.85 -11.17
CA ALA A 259 24.90 -13.41 -9.81
C ALA A 259 25.09 -11.89 -9.66
N SER A 260 24.83 -11.08 -10.68
CA SER A 260 24.82 -9.63 -10.53
C SER A 260 23.60 -9.17 -9.71
N VAL A 261 23.74 -8.05 -8.99
CA VAL A 261 22.67 -7.43 -8.22
C VAL A 261 22.49 -5.99 -8.67
N VAL A 262 21.26 -5.64 -9.07
CA VAL A 262 20.87 -4.25 -9.39
C VAL A 262 19.97 -3.72 -8.28
N ALA A 263 20.28 -2.53 -7.80
CA ALA A 263 19.57 -1.89 -6.70
C ALA A 263 19.16 -0.47 -7.05
N GLN A 264 17.96 -0.05 -6.60
CA GLN A 264 17.56 1.35 -6.66
C GLN A 264 17.82 1.99 -5.30
N LEU A 265 18.51 3.13 -5.32
CA LEU A 265 18.86 3.93 -4.15
C LEU A 265 18.19 5.29 -4.22
N GLY A 266 17.82 5.82 -3.06
CA GLY A 266 17.23 7.16 -2.94
C GLY A 266 17.10 7.60 -1.48
N THR A 267 16.78 8.86 -1.27
CA THR A 267 16.30 9.34 0.03
C THR A 267 14.92 8.74 0.31
N PRO A 268 14.55 8.48 1.59
CA PRO A 268 13.22 7.98 1.93
C PRO A 268 12.14 9.05 1.68
N ASP A 269 11.65 9.12 0.45
CA ASP A 269 10.68 10.11 -0.01
C ASP A 269 9.74 9.50 -1.06
N MET A 270 8.45 9.41 -0.73
CA MET A 270 7.43 8.84 -1.62
C MET A 270 7.26 9.60 -2.94
N ARG A 271 7.71 10.85 -3.03
CA ARG A 271 7.65 11.60 -4.30
C ARG A 271 8.53 10.98 -5.39
N VAL A 272 9.56 10.23 -5.04
CA VAL A 272 10.43 9.53 -6.00
C VAL A 272 9.67 8.45 -6.78
N PRO A 273 9.08 7.42 -6.15
CA PRO A 273 8.29 6.41 -6.85
C PRO A 273 7.02 7.00 -7.51
N ILE A 274 6.41 8.02 -6.91
CA ILE A 274 5.26 8.72 -7.48
C ILE A 274 5.64 9.42 -8.79
N ALA A 275 6.73 10.19 -8.81
CA ALA A 275 7.20 10.88 -10.01
C ALA A 275 7.57 9.90 -11.13
N TYR A 276 8.22 8.79 -10.77
CA TYR A 276 8.54 7.72 -11.72
C TYR A 276 7.28 7.09 -12.31
N GLY A 277 6.31 6.71 -11.47
CA GLY A 277 5.06 6.12 -11.94
C GLY A 277 4.22 7.06 -12.81
N LEU A 278 4.13 8.35 -12.43
CA LEU A 278 3.42 9.36 -13.21
C LEU A 278 4.01 9.56 -14.61
N ALA A 279 5.34 9.62 -14.69
CA ALA A 279 6.02 9.93 -15.95
C ALA A 279 6.44 8.71 -16.77
N TRP A 280 6.33 7.51 -16.20
CA TRP A 280 6.82 6.28 -16.83
C TRP A 280 6.50 6.21 -18.35
N PRO A 281 7.46 5.82 -19.22
CA PRO A 281 8.83 5.33 -18.92
C PRO A 281 9.86 6.42 -18.67
N GLU A 282 9.50 7.69 -18.79
CA GLU A 282 10.38 8.83 -18.56
C GLU A 282 10.64 9.06 -17.06
N ARG A 283 11.61 9.97 -16.77
CA ARG A 283 11.86 10.45 -15.43
C ARG A 283 11.66 11.96 -15.38
N ILE A 284 11.01 12.42 -14.29
CA ILE A 284 10.75 13.84 -14.02
C ILE A 284 11.28 14.20 -12.64
N GLU A 285 11.40 15.48 -12.38
CA GLU A 285 11.78 16.00 -11.08
C GLU A 285 10.70 15.69 -10.04
N SER A 286 11.11 14.98 -8.97
CA SER A 286 10.20 14.59 -7.88
C SER A 286 10.04 15.67 -6.81
N GLY A 287 11.03 16.56 -6.68
CA GLY A 287 11.17 17.51 -5.57
C GLY A 287 11.81 16.89 -4.31
N SER A 288 12.24 15.63 -4.37
CA SER A 288 12.99 14.97 -3.31
C SER A 288 14.44 15.47 -3.24
N ALA A 289 15.03 15.43 -2.05
CA ALA A 289 16.47 15.69 -1.89
C ALA A 289 17.29 14.62 -2.60
N ARG A 290 18.44 15.02 -3.16
CA ARG A 290 19.39 14.08 -3.76
C ARG A 290 20.20 13.38 -2.68
N LEU A 291 20.62 12.13 -2.93
CA LEU A 291 21.61 11.47 -2.09
C LEU A 291 22.95 12.18 -2.23
N ASP A 292 23.58 12.43 -1.09
CA ASP A 292 24.98 12.91 -1.04
C ASP A 292 25.88 11.75 -0.60
N PHE A 293 26.56 11.14 -1.56
CA PHE A 293 27.45 10.01 -1.32
C PHE A 293 28.67 10.36 -0.46
N ALA A 294 29.03 11.64 -0.36
CA ALA A 294 30.13 12.07 0.50
C ALA A 294 29.78 12.02 2.00
N THR A 295 28.48 12.11 2.32
CA THR A 295 28.00 12.03 3.71
C THR A 295 27.52 10.64 4.12
N LEU A 296 27.36 9.70 3.17
CA LEU A 296 26.99 8.33 3.46
C LEU A 296 28.16 7.57 4.08
N THR A 297 28.00 7.12 5.33
CA THR A 297 29.06 6.43 6.08
C THR A 297 29.08 4.93 5.83
N ALA A 298 27.94 4.26 5.97
CA ALA A 298 27.82 2.81 5.80
C ALA A 298 26.39 2.42 5.39
N MET A 299 26.29 1.35 4.63
CA MET A 299 25.05 0.61 4.35
C MET A 299 25.20 -0.79 4.93
N THR A 300 24.31 -1.15 5.86
CA THR A 300 24.37 -2.42 6.58
C THR A 300 23.13 -3.26 6.30
N PHE A 301 23.31 -4.58 6.38
CA PHE A 301 22.26 -5.56 6.16
C PHE A 301 22.25 -6.58 7.28
N GLU A 302 21.05 -6.98 7.70
CA GLU A 302 20.81 -7.96 8.76
C GLU A 302 19.71 -8.92 8.30
N ALA A 303 19.79 -10.18 8.71
CA ALA A 303 18.69 -11.12 8.55
C ALA A 303 17.56 -10.76 9.54
N PRO A 304 16.28 -10.82 9.14
CA PRO A 304 15.17 -10.68 10.07
C PRO A 304 15.19 -11.79 11.15
N ASP A 305 15.10 -11.39 12.42
CA ASP A 305 15.00 -12.33 13.54
C ASP A 305 13.57 -12.92 13.60
N PRO A 306 13.38 -14.24 13.42
CA PRO A 306 12.05 -14.85 13.38
C PRO A 306 11.34 -14.88 14.75
N VAL A 307 12.09 -14.78 15.84
CA VAL A 307 11.51 -14.70 17.20
C VAL A 307 10.95 -13.31 17.45
N ARG A 308 11.68 -12.29 17.03
CA ARG A 308 11.25 -10.88 17.15
C ARG A 308 10.16 -10.50 16.18
N PHE A 309 10.19 -11.06 14.97
CA PHE A 309 9.27 -10.74 13.88
C PHE A 309 8.53 -11.99 13.35
N PRO A 310 7.79 -12.71 14.21
CA PRO A 310 7.16 -13.97 13.80
C PRO A 310 6.08 -13.77 12.72
N GLY A 311 5.51 -12.57 12.63
CA GLY A 311 4.51 -12.22 11.61
C GLY A 311 5.02 -12.24 10.18
N LEU A 312 6.33 -12.05 9.98
CA LEU A 312 6.90 -12.03 8.63
C LEU A 312 6.72 -13.38 7.91
N ALA A 313 6.88 -14.49 8.61
CA ALA A 313 6.72 -15.83 8.03
C ALA A 313 5.29 -16.13 7.53
N LEU A 314 4.28 -15.41 8.04
CA LEU A 314 2.89 -15.58 7.62
C LEU A 314 2.67 -15.25 6.13
N ALA A 315 3.55 -14.44 5.52
CA ALA A 315 3.48 -14.15 4.09
C ALA A 315 3.65 -15.41 3.24
N TRP A 316 4.74 -16.15 3.47
CA TRP A 316 5.03 -17.38 2.74
C TRP A 316 4.00 -18.47 3.05
N GLN A 317 3.63 -18.63 4.32
CA GLN A 317 2.56 -19.55 4.72
C GLN A 317 1.24 -19.26 4.00
N ALA A 318 0.85 -17.98 3.88
CA ALA A 318 -0.36 -17.60 3.17
C ALA A 318 -0.27 -17.80 1.65
N LEU A 319 0.91 -17.58 1.06
CA LEU A 319 1.14 -17.79 -0.37
C LEU A 319 1.21 -19.27 -0.78
N GLU A 320 1.62 -20.14 0.12
CA GLU A 320 1.71 -21.60 -0.09
C GLU A 320 0.37 -22.30 0.23
N ALA A 321 -0.51 -21.63 0.96
CA ALA A 321 -1.83 -22.13 1.31
C ALA A 321 -2.85 -21.95 0.16
N ALA A 322 -4.11 -22.32 0.41
CA ALA A 322 -5.19 -22.17 -0.55
C ALA A 322 -5.42 -20.68 -0.92
N PRO A 323 -5.86 -20.39 -2.16
CA PRO A 323 -6.22 -19.04 -2.58
C PRO A 323 -7.17 -18.36 -1.58
N GLY A 324 -7.03 -17.05 -1.41
CA GLY A 324 -7.82 -16.28 -0.43
C GLY A 324 -7.21 -16.24 0.99
N THR A 325 -6.22 -17.09 1.32
CA THR A 325 -5.55 -17.02 2.64
C THR A 325 -4.89 -15.67 2.87
N THR A 326 -4.37 -15.02 1.84
CA THR A 326 -3.79 -13.67 1.91
C THR A 326 -4.83 -12.62 2.29
N ALA A 327 -6.07 -12.74 1.79
CA ALA A 327 -7.18 -11.88 2.18
C ALA A 327 -7.57 -12.07 3.65
N VAL A 328 -7.61 -13.32 4.14
CA VAL A 328 -7.84 -13.63 5.55
C VAL A 328 -6.77 -13.01 6.44
N LEU A 329 -5.49 -13.16 6.07
CA LEU A 329 -4.37 -12.56 6.80
C LEU A 329 -4.47 -11.03 6.85
N ASN A 330 -4.79 -10.38 5.74
CA ASN A 330 -4.98 -8.93 5.69
C ASN A 330 -6.10 -8.47 6.64
N ALA A 331 -7.27 -9.09 6.58
CA ALA A 331 -8.42 -8.75 7.43
C ALA A 331 -8.10 -8.95 8.92
N ALA A 332 -7.42 -10.04 9.26
CA ALA A 332 -6.96 -10.31 10.62
C ALA A 332 -6.02 -9.22 11.13
N ASN A 333 -5.00 -8.88 10.33
CA ASN A 333 -4.00 -7.89 10.69
C ASN A 333 -4.60 -6.48 10.84
N GLU A 334 -5.50 -6.07 9.96
CA GLU A 334 -6.17 -4.76 10.08
C GLU A 334 -6.90 -4.63 11.44
N LEU A 335 -7.68 -5.66 11.84
CA LEU A 335 -8.39 -5.63 13.10
C LEU A 335 -7.49 -5.79 14.33
N ALA A 336 -6.43 -6.59 14.22
CA ALA A 336 -5.44 -6.73 15.28
C ALA A 336 -4.70 -5.41 15.55
N VAL A 337 -4.27 -4.72 14.49
CA VAL A 337 -3.63 -3.40 14.59
C VAL A 337 -4.60 -2.35 15.14
N GLU A 338 -5.84 -2.33 14.68
CA GLU A 338 -6.88 -1.45 15.25
C GLU A 338 -7.08 -1.70 16.76
N ALA A 339 -7.19 -2.98 17.15
CA ALA A 339 -7.37 -3.35 18.56
C ALA A 339 -6.15 -2.96 19.42
N PHE A 340 -4.93 -3.11 18.91
CA PHE A 340 -3.71 -2.67 19.58
C PHE A 340 -3.67 -1.14 19.72
N LEU A 341 -3.95 -0.40 18.66
CA LEU A 341 -4.00 1.06 18.69
C LEU A 341 -5.06 1.61 19.66
N ALA A 342 -6.14 0.86 19.83
CA ALA A 342 -7.19 1.13 20.83
C ALA A 342 -6.88 0.55 22.23
N ARG A 343 -5.67 0.02 22.45
CA ARG A 343 -5.22 -0.61 23.70
C ARG A 343 -6.12 -1.74 24.18
N ARG A 344 -6.79 -2.45 23.26
CA ARG A 344 -7.65 -3.61 23.56
C ARG A 344 -6.85 -4.91 23.64
N ILE A 345 -5.70 -4.96 22.98
CA ILE A 345 -4.73 -6.08 23.02
C ILE A 345 -3.31 -5.54 23.12
N ARG A 346 -2.34 -6.38 23.52
CA ARG A 346 -0.92 -6.07 23.56
C ARG A 346 -0.28 -6.21 22.18
N PHE A 347 0.94 -5.71 22.03
CA PHE A 347 1.70 -5.75 20.77
C PHE A 347 1.96 -7.19 20.28
N ASP A 348 2.40 -8.08 21.18
CA ASP A 348 2.63 -9.50 20.88
C ASP A 348 1.34 -10.23 20.45
N GLN A 349 0.19 -9.79 20.92
CA GLN A 349 -1.11 -10.38 20.62
C GLN A 349 -1.62 -10.06 19.20
N ILE A 350 -0.96 -9.13 18.47
CA ILE A 350 -1.24 -8.92 17.05
C ILE A 350 -0.97 -10.22 16.27
N HIS A 351 0.20 -10.82 16.46
CA HIS A 351 0.56 -12.08 15.81
C HIS A 351 -0.38 -13.23 16.22
N HIS A 352 -0.72 -13.34 17.50
CA HIS A 352 -1.67 -14.36 17.98
C HIS A 352 -3.05 -14.20 17.34
N THR A 353 -3.53 -12.96 17.15
CA THR A 353 -4.81 -12.69 16.48
C THR A 353 -4.77 -13.16 15.02
N ASN A 354 -3.67 -12.88 14.31
CA ASN A 354 -3.48 -13.30 12.92
C ASN A 354 -3.50 -14.83 12.81
N LEU A 355 -2.75 -15.54 13.64
CA LEU A 355 -2.71 -17.00 13.65
C LEU A 355 -4.08 -17.62 13.98
N ALA A 356 -4.74 -17.11 15.03
CA ALA A 356 -6.06 -17.63 15.44
C ALA A 356 -7.12 -17.43 14.35
N THR A 357 -7.05 -16.32 13.61
CA THR A 357 -7.97 -16.03 12.50
C THR A 357 -7.70 -16.95 11.31
N LEU A 358 -6.43 -17.12 10.92
CA LEU A 358 -6.03 -18.03 9.85
C LEU A 358 -6.48 -19.47 10.14
N ALA A 359 -6.37 -19.93 11.40
CA ALA A 359 -6.83 -21.25 11.81
C ALA A 359 -8.36 -21.40 11.80
N ALA A 360 -9.10 -20.31 12.10
CA ALA A 360 -10.56 -20.35 12.22
C ALA A 360 -11.29 -20.19 10.88
N VAL A 361 -10.65 -19.61 9.88
CA VAL A 361 -11.26 -19.32 8.57
C VAL A 361 -10.57 -20.11 7.48
N PRO A 362 -11.11 -21.27 7.09
CA PRO A 362 -10.60 -22.00 5.94
C PRO A 362 -10.70 -21.13 4.71
N ALA A 363 -9.58 -20.97 4.02
CA ALA A 363 -9.55 -20.24 2.76
C ALA A 363 -10.39 -20.99 1.71
N SER A 364 -11.12 -20.22 0.92
CA SER A 364 -11.81 -20.67 -0.28
C SER A 364 -11.10 -20.07 -1.50
N ASN A 365 -11.38 -20.59 -2.68
CA ASN A 365 -10.87 -20.00 -3.91
C ASN A 365 -11.85 -18.89 -4.39
N PRO A 366 -11.68 -17.61 -3.98
CA PRO A 366 -12.57 -16.55 -4.39
C PRO A 366 -12.35 -16.24 -5.87
N ALA A 367 -13.42 -16.26 -6.66
CA ALA A 367 -13.38 -15.99 -8.09
C ALA A 367 -13.91 -14.59 -8.45
N THR A 368 -14.63 -13.94 -7.54
CA THR A 368 -15.28 -12.66 -7.76
C THR A 368 -14.97 -11.66 -6.64
N LEU A 369 -15.27 -10.39 -6.87
CA LEU A 369 -15.19 -9.38 -5.81
C LEU A 369 -16.13 -9.70 -4.65
N ASP A 370 -17.33 -10.19 -4.92
CA ASP A 370 -18.31 -10.56 -3.88
C ASP A 370 -17.79 -11.72 -3.01
N ASP A 371 -17.13 -12.72 -3.62
CA ASP A 371 -16.48 -13.80 -2.88
C ASP A 371 -15.38 -13.28 -1.96
N LEU A 372 -14.57 -12.33 -2.44
CA LEU A 372 -13.52 -11.70 -1.66
C LEU A 372 -14.09 -10.89 -0.48
N LEU A 373 -15.14 -10.10 -0.72
CA LEU A 373 -15.81 -9.32 0.32
C LEU A 373 -16.48 -10.24 1.36
N ALA A 374 -17.09 -11.34 0.93
CA ALA A 374 -17.66 -12.33 1.85
C ALA A 374 -16.59 -13.03 2.70
N LEU A 375 -15.43 -13.34 2.10
CA LEU A 375 -14.29 -13.92 2.81
C LEU A 375 -13.69 -12.94 3.82
N ASP A 376 -13.48 -11.67 3.43
CA ASP A 376 -13.00 -10.59 4.30
C ASP A 376 -13.96 -10.40 5.50
N ALA A 377 -15.27 -10.37 5.27
CA ALA A 377 -16.27 -10.24 6.34
C ALA A 377 -16.18 -11.40 7.35
N ARG A 378 -16.05 -12.66 6.88
CA ARG A 378 -15.88 -13.84 7.76
C ARG A 378 -14.57 -13.75 8.54
N ALA A 379 -13.48 -13.35 7.90
CA ALA A 379 -12.18 -13.19 8.54
C ALA A 379 -12.22 -12.10 9.63
N ARG A 380 -12.86 -10.97 9.35
CA ARG A 380 -13.06 -9.90 10.34
C ARG A 380 -13.88 -10.37 11.55
N GLU A 381 -14.91 -11.16 11.34
CA GLU A 381 -15.70 -11.71 12.45
C GLU A 381 -14.86 -12.67 13.30
N ALA A 382 -14.11 -13.58 12.69
CA ALA A 382 -13.21 -14.48 13.40
C ALA A 382 -12.11 -13.72 14.17
N ALA A 383 -11.56 -12.65 13.60
CA ALA A 383 -10.58 -11.81 14.27
C ALA A 383 -11.17 -11.08 15.48
N ARG A 384 -12.41 -10.56 15.41
CA ARG A 384 -13.10 -9.96 16.56
C ARG A 384 -13.28 -10.97 17.70
N GLN A 385 -13.64 -12.21 17.36
CA GLN A 385 -13.77 -13.29 18.36
C GLN A 385 -12.42 -13.65 18.99
N ALA A 386 -11.35 -13.72 18.19
CA ALA A 386 -9.99 -13.95 18.70
C ALA A 386 -9.56 -12.83 19.67
N ILE A 387 -9.77 -11.57 19.30
CA ILE A 387 -9.51 -10.39 20.15
C ILE A 387 -10.33 -10.46 21.45
N GLY A 388 -11.60 -10.87 21.37
CA GLY A 388 -12.46 -11.02 22.54
C GLY A 388 -11.94 -12.06 23.55
N ARG A 389 -11.45 -13.20 23.06
CA ARG A 389 -10.85 -14.25 23.92
C ARG A 389 -9.55 -13.78 24.62
N LEU A 390 -8.69 -13.04 23.90
CA LEU A 390 -7.45 -12.51 24.46
C LEU A 390 -7.70 -11.51 25.61
N ARG A 391 -8.78 -10.74 25.55
CA ARG A 391 -9.19 -9.83 26.63
C ARG A 391 -9.63 -10.55 27.90
N GLN A 392 -10.31 -11.68 27.77
CA GLN A 392 -10.81 -12.46 28.91
C GLN A 392 -9.69 -13.21 29.64
N SER A 393 -8.58 -13.50 28.97
CA SER A 393 -7.42 -14.19 29.58
C SER A 393 -6.49 -13.28 30.39
N VAL A 394 -6.72 -11.97 30.40
CA VAL A 394 -5.90 -10.96 31.10
C VAL A 394 -6.63 -10.39 32.33
N GLY A 395 -7.89 -10.72 32.56
CA GLY A 395 -8.68 -10.38 33.75
C GLY A 395 -8.73 -11.57 34.71
#